data_d7cce35466c645705cdebbb2fdd5c9f1
#
_entry.id   d7cce35466c645705cdebbb2fdd5c9f1
#
_cell.length_a   1.000
_cell.length_b   1.000
_cell.length_c   1.000
_cell.angle_alpha   90.00
_cell.angle_beta   90.00
_cell.angle_gamma   90.00
#
_symmetry.space_group_name_H-M   'P 1'
#
loop_
_entity.id
_entity.type
_entity.pdbx_description
1 polymer ?
#
loop_
_entity_poly.entity_id
_entity_poly.type
_entity_poly.pdbx_seq_one_letter_code
_entity_poly.pdbx_strand_id
1 'polypeptide(L)'
;MKNIIKVVVLIVAMMASNANLYAQKVEQQRITREQLAETQAQFIANEMAMDDETTRQFVETFCQFQKEIWALGPRPKREKSHLSDKEAEQAMNERFAHSQKILDLRKKYYLKYSKFLTPTQIEKVYVLERRMMNRLFQRSQN
;
A
#
# COMPACT_ATOMS: atom_id res chain seq x y z
N MET A 1 -41.20 35.03 -6.75
CA MET A 1 -40.51 35.01 -5.44
C MET A 1 -41.01 33.91 -4.48
N LYS A 2 -42.30 33.67 -4.34
CA LYS A 2 -42.79 32.57 -3.42
C LYS A 2 -42.31 31.17 -3.80
N ASN A 3 -42.08 30.88 -5.10
CA ASN A 3 -41.64 29.53 -5.55
C ASN A 3 -40.14 29.29 -5.37
N ILE A 4 -39.32 30.34 -5.37
CA ILE A 4 -37.87 30.26 -5.14
C ILE A 4 -37.58 29.92 -3.67
N ILE A 5 -38.33 30.51 -2.75
CA ILE A 5 -38.20 30.26 -1.31
C ILE A 5 -38.57 28.83 -0.97
N LYS A 6 -39.59 28.25 -1.62
CA LYS A 6 -39.98 26.82 -1.44
C LYS A 6 -38.91 25.88 -1.94
N VAL A 7 -38.26 26.19 -3.06
CA VAL A 7 -37.16 25.36 -3.63
C VAL A 7 -35.93 25.43 -2.74
N VAL A 8 -35.58 26.61 -2.22
CA VAL A 8 -34.45 26.77 -1.30
C VAL A 8 -34.66 26.03 0.01
N VAL A 9 -35.87 26.08 0.58
CA VAL A 9 -36.21 25.33 1.81
C VAL A 9 -36.17 23.81 1.57
N LEU A 10 -36.58 23.33 0.38
CA LEU A 10 -36.52 21.91 0.02
C LEU A 10 -35.08 21.42 -0.17
N ILE A 11 -34.20 22.24 -0.72
CA ILE A 11 -32.76 21.94 -0.88
C ILE A 11 -32.07 21.88 0.47
N VAL A 12 -32.38 22.80 1.40
CA VAL A 12 -31.81 22.80 2.76
C VAL A 12 -32.31 21.59 3.57
N ALA A 13 -33.58 21.20 3.41
CA ALA A 13 -34.10 19.99 4.05
C ALA A 13 -33.49 18.71 3.50
N MET A 14 -33.16 18.63 2.21
CA MET A 14 -32.43 17.51 1.62
C MET A 14 -30.96 17.46 2.09
N MET A 15 -30.32 18.60 2.32
CA MET A 15 -28.95 18.64 2.87
C MET A 15 -28.90 18.18 4.33
N ALA A 16 -29.91 18.49 5.13
CA ALA A 16 -29.99 18.04 6.53
C ALA A 16 -30.23 16.53 6.65
N SER A 17 -30.96 15.94 5.70
CA SER A 17 -31.19 14.49 5.66
C SER A 17 -29.94 13.69 5.24
N ASN A 18 -29.07 14.30 4.44
CA ASN A 18 -27.80 13.69 4.02
C ASN A 18 -26.71 13.75 5.09
N ALA A 19 -26.74 14.71 6.02
CA ALA A 19 -25.77 14.80 7.09
C ALA A 19 -25.79 13.57 8.03
N ASN A 20 -26.96 13.01 8.30
CA ASN A 20 -27.07 11.78 9.07
C ASN A 20 -26.66 10.51 8.28
N LEU A 21 -26.82 10.50 6.96
CA LEU A 21 -26.33 9.43 6.10
C LEU A 21 -24.79 9.46 5.95
N TYR A 22 -24.18 10.64 5.95
CA TYR A 22 -22.73 10.79 5.94
C TYR A 22 -22.11 10.40 7.29
N ALA A 23 -22.79 10.69 8.42
CA ALA A 23 -22.31 10.28 9.74
C ALA A 23 -22.37 8.76 9.97
N GLN A 24 -23.32 8.06 9.34
CA GLN A 24 -23.39 6.58 9.36
C GLN A 24 -22.48 5.91 8.32
N LYS A 25 -21.96 6.63 7.31
CA LYS A 25 -21.11 6.10 6.24
C LYS A 25 -19.63 6.40 6.43
N VAL A 26 -19.23 7.01 7.52
CA VAL A 26 -17.84 7.01 8.02
C VAL A 26 -17.61 5.80 8.94
N GLU A 27 -18.24 4.70 8.65
CA GLU A 27 -17.64 3.40 8.89
C GLU A 27 -16.44 3.36 7.93
N GLN A 28 -15.26 3.62 8.47
CA GLN A 28 -13.99 3.58 7.76
C GLN A 28 -14.00 2.34 6.87
N GLN A 29 -14.24 2.50 5.60
CA GLN A 29 -14.03 1.46 4.60
C GLN A 29 -12.53 1.15 4.70
N ARG A 30 -12.18 0.14 5.52
CA ARG A 30 -10.80 -0.32 5.65
C ARG A 30 -10.39 -0.79 4.27
N ILE A 31 -9.57 0.04 3.62
CA ILE A 31 -8.97 -0.29 2.34
C ILE A 31 -8.30 -1.65 2.49
N THR A 32 -8.65 -2.60 1.63
CA THR A 32 -8.01 -3.91 1.65
C THR A 32 -6.54 -3.78 1.27
N ARG A 33 -5.74 -4.80 1.59
CA ARG A 33 -4.32 -4.81 1.20
C ARG A 33 -4.15 -4.76 -0.32
N GLU A 34 -5.03 -5.42 -1.03
CA GLU A 34 -5.07 -5.45 -2.50
C GLU A 34 -5.37 -4.07 -3.07
N GLN A 35 -6.40 -3.39 -2.56
CA GLN A 35 -6.74 -2.02 -2.97
C GLN A 35 -5.60 -1.04 -2.66
N LEU A 36 -4.93 -1.21 -1.51
CA LEU A 36 -3.78 -0.39 -1.17
C LEU A 36 -2.63 -0.61 -2.15
N ALA A 37 -2.32 -1.86 -2.49
CA ALA A 37 -1.26 -2.18 -3.45
C ALA A 37 -1.56 -1.61 -4.83
N GLU A 38 -2.80 -1.73 -5.30
CA GLU A 38 -3.24 -1.16 -6.59
C GLU A 38 -3.10 0.37 -6.59
N THR A 39 -3.57 1.04 -5.53
CA THR A 39 -3.44 2.50 -5.38
C THR A 39 -1.98 2.94 -5.37
N GLN A 40 -1.11 2.19 -4.70
CA GLN A 40 0.33 2.47 -4.67
C GLN A 40 0.95 2.29 -6.05
N ALA A 41 0.62 1.21 -6.76
CA ALA A 41 1.12 0.95 -8.10
C ALA A 41 0.69 2.06 -9.09
N GLN A 42 -0.58 2.45 -9.08
CA GLN A 42 -1.08 3.55 -9.92
C GLN A 42 -0.37 4.87 -9.62
N PHE A 43 -0.16 5.18 -8.34
CA PHE A 43 0.59 6.37 -7.95
C PHE A 43 2.02 6.35 -8.52
N ILE A 44 2.74 5.23 -8.39
CA ILE A 44 4.11 5.09 -8.91
C ILE A 44 4.13 5.23 -10.44
N ALA A 45 3.20 4.57 -11.13
CA ALA A 45 3.10 4.65 -12.59
C ALA A 45 2.87 6.09 -13.06
N ASN A 46 2.00 6.84 -12.40
CA ASN A 46 1.73 8.25 -12.69
C ASN A 46 2.96 9.13 -12.41
N GLU A 47 3.63 8.95 -11.28
CA GLU A 47 4.86 9.71 -10.94
C GLU A 47 6.01 9.45 -11.92
N MET A 48 5.99 8.30 -12.57
CA MET A 48 6.97 7.91 -13.58
C MET A 48 6.53 8.22 -15.01
N ALA A 49 5.34 8.76 -15.21
CA ALA A 49 4.73 9.05 -16.51
C ALA A 49 4.77 7.82 -17.46
N MET A 50 4.43 6.65 -16.94
CA MET A 50 4.33 5.43 -17.74
C MET A 50 3.17 5.55 -18.73
N ASP A 51 3.32 5.02 -19.94
CA ASP A 51 2.22 4.86 -20.87
C ASP A 51 1.20 3.80 -20.40
N ASP A 52 0.05 3.69 -21.03
CA ASP A 52 -1.05 2.83 -20.60
C ASP A 52 -0.65 1.36 -20.56
N GLU A 53 0.10 0.87 -21.54
CA GLU A 53 0.53 -0.53 -21.60
C GLU A 53 1.56 -0.86 -20.52
N THR A 54 2.55 0.00 -20.34
CA THR A 54 3.55 -0.13 -19.27
C THR A 54 2.90 -0.03 -17.91
N THR A 55 1.95 0.89 -17.72
CA THR A 55 1.18 1.03 -16.48
C THR A 55 0.43 -0.26 -16.14
N ARG A 56 -0.28 -0.85 -17.12
CA ARG A 56 -1.01 -2.09 -16.92
C ARG A 56 -0.09 -3.24 -16.47
N GLN A 57 1.03 -3.44 -17.16
CA GLN A 57 2.03 -4.46 -16.82
C GLN A 57 2.66 -4.22 -15.45
N PHE A 58 2.94 -2.95 -15.15
CA PHE A 58 3.53 -2.56 -13.87
C PHE A 58 2.57 -2.81 -12.70
N VAL A 59 1.32 -2.37 -12.79
CA VAL A 59 0.31 -2.56 -11.73
C VAL A 59 0.10 -4.04 -11.45
N GLU A 60 -0.07 -4.86 -12.48
CA GLU A 60 -0.22 -6.31 -12.33
C GLU A 60 1.00 -6.94 -11.62
N THR A 61 2.21 -6.61 -12.09
CA THR A 61 3.46 -7.15 -11.55
C THR A 61 3.68 -6.70 -10.09
N PHE A 62 3.40 -5.43 -9.79
CA PHE A 62 3.55 -4.87 -8.44
C PHE A 62 2.55 -5.51 -7.47
N CYS A 63 1.28 -5.63 -7.83
CA CYS A 63 0.27 -6.27 -6.99
C CYS A 63 0.61 -7.74 -6.71
N GLN A 64 1.13 -8.46 -7.72
CA GLN A 64 1.58 -9.83 -7.54
C GLN A 64 2.79 -9.93 -6.60
N PHE A 65 3.75 -9.01 -6.71
CA PHE A 65 4.88 -8.91 -5.77
C PHE A 65 4.39 -8.70 -4.33
N GLN A 66 3.47 -7.77 -4.12
CA GLN A 66 2.93 -7.51 -2.79
C GLN A 66 2.23 -8.74 -2.19
N LYS A 67 1.45 -9.48 -2.99
CA LYS A 67 0.81 -10.73 -2.54
C LYS A 67 1.84 -11.77 -2.09
N GLU A 68 2.91 -11.95 -2.84
CA GLU A 68 3.97 -12.91 -2.47
C GLU A 68 4.73 -12.46 -1.21
N ILE A 69 4.96 -11.15 -1.02
CA ILE A 69 5.53 -10.60 0.23
C ILE A 69 4.60 -10.88 1.43
N TRP A 70 3.30 -10.65 1.29
CA TRP A 70 2.35 -10.92 2.37
C TRP A 70 2.25 -12.40 2.73
N ALA A 71 2.40 -13.28 1.74
CA ALA A 71 2.40 -14.73 1.94
C ALA A 71 3.58 -15.23 2.79
N LEU A 72 4.67 -14.46 2.91
CA LEU A 72 5.77 -14.77 3.81
C LEU A 72 5.39 -14.63 5.29
N GLY A 73 4.26 -14.00 5.57
CA GLY A 73 3.83 -13.71 6.93
C GLY A 73 4.58 -12.53 7.59
N PRO A 74 4.28 -12.26 8.85
CA PRO A 74 4.88 -11.15 9.57
C PRO A 74 6.38 -11.40 9.81
N ARG A 75 7.14 -10.31 9.82
CA ARG A 75 8.56 -10.37 10.19
C ARG A 75 8.70 -10.91 11.62
N PRO A 76 9.61 -11.87 11.89
CA PRO A 76 9.87 -12.32 13.25
C PRO A 76 10.20 -11.13 14.14
N LYS A 77 9.48 -11.02 15.26
CA LYS A 77 9.65 -9.90 16.22
C LYS A 77 11.02 -9.98 16.88
N ARG A 78 11.58 -8.83 17.23
CA ARG A 78 12.65 -8.78 18.21
C ARG A 78 12.02 -9.08 19.57
N GLU A 79 12.36 -10.20 20.17
CA GLU A 79 11.93 -10.48 21.53
C GLU A 79 12.59 -9.52 22.51
N LYS A 80 11.83 -9.18 23.53
CA LYS A 80 12.29 -8.32 24.62
C LYS A 80 13.26 -9.11 25.50
N SER A 81 14.24 -8.42 26.05
CA SER A 81 15.29 -8.83 26.99
C SER A 81 15.02 -10.09 27.82
N HIS A 82 16.00 -10.98 27.92
CA HIS A 82 16.14 -12.22 28.70
C HIS A 82 16.04 -13.53 27.92
N LEU A 83 16.51 -13.56 26.67
CA LEU A 83 16.73 -14.79 25.94
C LEU A 83 18.03 -15.47 26.41
N SER A 84 18.03 -16.78 26.48
CA SER A 84 19.26 -17.56 26.52
C SER A 84 20.02 -17.42 25.20
N ASP A 85 21.30 -17.69 25.17
CA ASP A 85 22.14 -17.61 23.98
C ASP A 85 21.57 -18.46 22.83
N LYS A 86 21.06 -19.65 23.14
CA LYS A 86 20.45 -20.56 22.16
C LYS A 86 19.16 -19.98 21.55
N GLU A 87 18.29 -19.35 22.36
CA GLU A 87 17.06 -18.72 21.88
C GLU A 87 17.38 -17.47 21.05
N ALA A 88 18.39 -16.71 21.46
CA ALA A 88 18.86 -15.56 20.71
C ALA A 88 19.41 -15.96 19.33
N GLU A 89 20.21 -17.03 19.28
CA GLU A 89 20.73 -17.58 18.02
C GLU A 89 19.60 -18.05 17.09
N GLN A 90 18.63 -18.80 17.62
CA GLN A 90 17.46 -19.23 16.84
C GLN A 90 16.68 -18.06 16.30
N ALA A 91 16.37 -17.06 17.12
CA ALA A 91 15.64 -15.86 16.70
C ALA A 91 16.39 -15.04 15.63
N MET A 92 17.72 -15.01 15.69
CA MET A 92 18.55 -14.39 14.65
C MET A 92 18.46 -15.17 13.34
N ASN A 93 18.58 -16.50 13.38
CA ASN A 93 18.51 -17.36 12.21
C ASN A 93 17.16 -17.26 11.52
N GLU A 94 16.06 -17.22 12.26
CA GLU A 94 14.70 -17.02 11.73
C GLU A 94 14.58 -15.66 11.01
N ARG A 95 15.14 -14.58 11.57
CA ARG A 95 15.16 -13.26 10.93
C ARG A 95 16.00 -13.24 9.67
N PHE A 96 17.14 -13.91 9.65
CA PHE A 96 17.98 -14.02 8.46
C PHE A 96 17.26 -14.80 7.37
N ALA A 97 16.64 -15.93 7.70
CA ALA A 97 15.86 -16.73 6.75
C ALA A 97 14.69 -15.93 6.16
N HIS A 98 13.97 -15.16 6.97
CA HIS A 98 12.89 -14.30 6.49
C HIS A 98 13.41 -13.19 5.58
N SER A 99 14.51 -12.54 5.94
CA SER A 99 15.15 -11.50 5.13
C SER A 99 15.66 -12.04 3.80
N GLN A 100 16.19 -13.28 3.79
CA GLN A 100 16.62 -13.94 2.56
C GLN A 100 15.43 -14.20 1.62
N LYS A 101 14.29 -14.67 2.14
CA LYS A 101 13.08 -14.86 1.32
C LYS A 101 12.60 -13.55 0.67
N ILE A 102 12.64 -12.44 1.41
CA ILE A 102 12.32 -11.12 0.85
C ILE A 102 13.30 -10.73 -0.26
N LEU A 103 14.60 -10.95 -0.04
CA LEU A 103 15.63 -10.66 -1.05
C LEU A 103 15.43 -11.48 -2.32
N ASP A 104 15.11 -12.77 -2.18
CA ASP A 104 14.87 -13.66 -3.31
C ASP A 104 13.65 -13.24 -4.11
N LEU A 105 12.56 -12.83 -3.44
CA LEU A 105 11.40 -12.23 -4.11
C LEU A 105 11.76 -10.94 -4.85
N ARG A 106 12.54 -10.05 -4.25
CA ARG A 106 12.99 -8.82 -4.91
C ARG A 106 13.80 -9.12 -6.17
N LYS A 107 14.71 -10.09 -6.14
CA LYS A 107 15.47 -10.54 -7.31
C LYS A 107 14.56 -11.10 -8.40
N LYS A 108 13.60 -11.97 -8.02
CA LYS A 108 12.59 -12.52 -8.93
C LYS A 108 11.81 -11.43 -9.65
N TYR A 109 11.34 -10.43 -8.89
CA TYR A 109 10.53 -9.35 -9.46
C TYR A 109 11.36 -8.30 -10.19
N TYR A 110 12.61 -8.09 -9.83
CA TYR A 110 13.55 -7.32 -10.67
C TYR A 110 13.60 -7.89 -12.09
N LEU A 111 13.73 -9.22 -12.24
CA LEU A 111 13.73 -9.86 -13.55
C LEU A 111 12.39 -9.73 -14.29
N LYS A 112 11.26 -9.71 -13.57
CA LYS A 112 9.95 -9.47 -14.18
C LYS A 112 9.83 -8.02 -14.69
N TYR A 113 10.21 -7.04 -13.87
CA TYR A 113 10.22 -5.62 -14.25
C TYR A 113 11.17 -5.34 -15.42
N SER A 114 12.32 -5.99 -15.48
CA SER A 114 13.32 -5.82 -16.54
C SER A 114 12.80 -6.20 -17.93
N LYS A 115 11.64 -6.83 -18.04
CA LYS A 115 11.00 -7.13 -19.33
C LYS A 115 10.39 -5.90 -19.99
N PHE A 116 10.05 -4.85 -19.22
CA PHE A 116 9.37 -3.66 -19.71
C PHE A 116 9.86 -2.34 -19.08
N LEU A 117 10.75 -2.38 -18.07
CA LEU A 117 11.39 -1.23 -17.45
C LEU A 117 12.91 -1.33 -17.55
N THR A 118 13.57 -0.18 -17.66
CA THR A 118 15.03 -0.09 -17.56
C THR A 118 15.48 -0.22 -16.10
N PRO A 119 16.75 -0.60 -15.82
CA PRO A 119 17.28 -0.66 -14.46
C PRO A 119 17.12 0.64 -13.66
N THR A 120 17.30 1.80 -14.30
CA THR A 120 17.12 3.11 -13.67
C THR A 120 15.65 3.37 -13.30
N GLN A 121 14.71 2.94 -14.14
CA GLN A 121 13.28 3.02 -13.83
C GLN A 121 12.92 2.10 -12.66
N ILE A 122 13.46 0.89 -12.61
CA ILE A 122 13.23 -0.05 -11.51
C ILE A 122 13.75 0.54 -10.19
N GLU A 123 14.92 1.15 -10.18
CA GLU A 123 15.45 1.83 -9.00
C GLU A 123 14.53 2.96 -8.54
N LYS A 124 14.00 3.75 -9.47
CA LYS A 124 13.03 4.80 -9.16
C LYS A 124 11.73 4.23 -8.55
N VAL A 125 11.26 3.07 -9.00
CA VAL A 125 10.14 2.35 -8.38
C VAL A 125 10.43 2.09 -6.90
N TYR A 126 11.59 1.52 -6.57
CA TYR A 126 11.95 1.24 -5.16
C TYR A 126 12.10 2.51 -4.32
N VAL A 127 12.59 3.59 -4.88
CA VAL A 127 12.67 4.89 -4.19
C VAL A 127 11.28 5.42 -3.86
N LEU A 128 10.36 5.37 -4.83
CA LEU A 128 8.98 5.82 -4.64
C LEU A 128 8.22 4.94 -3.65
N GLU A 129 8.35 3.62 -3.74
CA GLU A 129 7.77 2.67 -2.77
C GLU A 129 8.23 2.99 -1.34
N ARG A 130 9.53 3.15 -1.13
CA ARG A 130 10.08 3.50 0.19
C ARG A 130 9.56 4.83 0.71
N ARG A 131 9.44 5.84 -0.14
CA ARG A 131 8.90 7.16 0.21
C ARG A 131 7.43 7.07 0.65
N MET A 132 6.63 6.27 -0.04
CA MET A 132 5.24 6.04 0.32
C MET A 132 5.11 5.32 1.67
N MET A 133 5.88 4.27 1.89
CA MET A 133 5.90 3.53 3.15
C MET A 133 6.27 4.42 4.34
N ASN A 134 7.28 5.28 4.18
CA ASN A 134 7.68 6.23 5.23
C ASN A 134 6.54 7.22 5.56
N ARG A 135 5.81 7.72 4.56
CA ARG A 135 4.66 8.61 4.79
C ARG A 135 3.52 7.92 5.53
N LEU A 136 3.22 6.66 5.17
CA LEU A 136 2.20 5.86 5.86
C LEU A 136 2.58 5.63 7.33
N PHE A 137 3.84 5.30 7.57
CA PHE A 137 4.37 5.07 8.92
C PHE A 137 4.29 6.35 9.80
N GLN A 138 4.64 7.52 9.26
CA GLN A 138 4.54 8.78 9.99
C GLN A 138 3.09 9.14 10.34
N ARG A 139 2.12 8.86 9.45
CA ARG A 139 0.70 9.10 9.71
C ARG A 139 0.09 8.18 10.77
N SER A 140 0.65 7.00 10.96
CA SER A 140 0.18 6.04 11.97
C SER A 140 0.69 6.36 13.38
N GLN A 141 1.63 7.31 13.53
CA GLN A 141 2.18 7.72 14.82
C GLN A 141 1.58 9.03 15.36
N ASN A 142 0.81 9.73 14.53
CA ASN A 142 0.06 10.94 14.90
C ASN A 142 -1.43 10.62 15.10
#